data_fb49c21f00d4af8328d5206cda97ee4d
#
_entry.id   fb49c21f00d4af8328d5206cda97ee4d
#
_cell.length_a   1.000
_cell.length_b   1.000
_cell.length_c   1.000
_cell.angle_alpha   90.00
_cell.angle_beta   90.00
_cell.angle_gamma   90.00
#
_symmetry.space_group_name_H-M   'P 1'
#
loop_
_entity.id
_entity.type
_entity.pdbx_description
1 polymer ?
#
loop_
_entity_poly.entity_id
_entity_poly.type
_entity_poly.pdbx_seq_one_letter_code
_entity_poly.pdbx_strand_id
1 'polypeptide(L)'
;DYFIDPKPRSPEDAGALAEWDGKEWRLIERRQFLDVTGPGGILGPPDKDAPLWAIGWDKRSLLLKVCSQGKWHTYRMPIHDYSYTGSHGWHTEWPRIREVAGGRFLMNLHGGWFDFPGQLTAGKTGGLKPIATYLKITGDFCDWNGRMVFACDDTAKSGFSAGKIGLSDTLNSLNGQSCSNFWFTRWDDLPQAGRPAGWGGVWLGDTAKANEPSDPYLFTGYSQKMLHLSHKGEKDVTFTYEMD
;
A
#
# COMPACT_ATOMS: atom_id res chain seq x y z
N ASP A 1 -16.54 -11.10 -0.07
CA ASP A 1 -16.90 -11.98 1.07
C ASP A 1 -16.20 -11.67 2.38
N TYR A 2 -15.52 -10.55 2.44
CA TYR A 2 -14.85 -10.04 3.65
C TYR A 2 -15.83 -9.76 4.80
N PHE A 3 -17.10 -9.62 4.48
CA PHE A 3 -18.16 -9.23 5.43
C PHE A 3 -18.94 -10.37 6.04
N ILE A 4 -18.76 -11.58 5.55
CA ILE A 4 -19.62 -12.72 5.92
C ILE A 4 -18.86 -13.79 6.71
N ASP A 5 -17.54 -13.72 6.75
CA ASP A 5 -16.76 -14.68 7.51
C ASP A 5 -16.53 -14.17 8.94
N PRO A 6 -17.19 -14.74 9.95
CA PRO A 6 -17.00 -14.36 11.35
C PRO A 6 -15.61 -14.73 11.90
N LYS A 7 -14.81 -15.44 11.13
CA LYS A 7 -13.41 -15.71 11.46
C LYS A 7 -12.55 -14.84 10.54
N PRO A 8 -11.91 -13.79 11.03
CA PRO A 8 -10.97 -13.06 10.23
C PRO A 8 -9.90 -14.05 9.74
N ARG A 9 -9.89 -14.30 8.45
CA ARG A 9 -8.75 -14.98 7.82
C ARG A 9 -7.52 -14.17 8.15
N SER A 10 -6.41 -14.82 8.42
CA SER A 10 -5.17 -14.07 8.54
C SER A 10 -5.00 -13.25 7.25
N PRO A 11 -4.49 -12.02 7.32
CA PRO A 11 -4.19 -11.23 6.14
C PRO A 11 -3.32 -12.00 5.11
N GLU A 12 -2.62 -13.01 5.56
CA GLU A 12 -1.79 -13.91 4.78
C GLU A 12 -2.61 -14.87 3.91
N ASP A 13 -3.86 -15.12 4.29
CA ASP A 13 -4.76 -16.03 3.57
C ASP A 13 -5.77 -15.28 2.68
N ALA A 14 -5.80 -13.95 2.78
CA ALA A 14 -6.79 -13.11 2.13
C ALA A 14 -6.28 -12.59 0.79
N GLY A 15 -6.38 -13.36 -0.27
CA GLY A 15 -6.05 -12.92 -1.61
C GLY A 15 -4.78 -13.55 -2.19
N ALA A 16 -4.48 -13.16 -3.40
CA ALA A 16 -3.30 -13.63 -4.11
C ALA A 16 -2.93 -12.68 -5.24
N LEU A 17 -1.64 -12.61 -5.54
CA LEU A 17 -1.13 -12.11 -6.80
C LEU A 17 -0.90 -13.31 -7.72
N ALA A 18 -1.47 -13.29 -8.90
CA ALA A 18 -1.30 -14.30 -9.91
C ALA A 18 -1.00 -13.68 -11.27
N GLU A 19 -0.30 -14.39 -12.10
CA GLU A 19 0.11 -14.00 -13.42
C GLU A 19 -0.42 -15.01 -14.46
N TRP A 20 -0.92 -14.50 -15.57
CA TRP A 20 -1.32 -15.25 -16.74
C TRP A 20 -0.27 -15.11 -17.84
N ASP A 21 0.33 -16.21 -18.26
CA ASP A 21 1.38 -16.22 -19.29
C ASP A 21 0.88 -16.37 -20.72
N GLY A 22 -0.44 -16.38 -20.90
CA GLY A 22 -1.10 -16.66 -22.17
C GLY A 22 -1.60 -18.09 -22.31
N LYS A 23 -1.24 -18.98 -21.37
CA LYS A 23 -1.61 -20.40 -21.38
C LYS A 23 -2.12 -20.87 -20.03
N GLU A 24 -1.45 -20.48 -18.95
CA GLU A 24 -1.80 -20.93 -17.61
C GLU A 24 -1.60 -19.82 -16.57
N TRP A 25 -2.31 -19.98 -15.44
CA TRP A 25 -2.14 -19.11 -14.29
C TRP A 25 -1.01 -19.59 -13.41
N ARG A 26 -0.12 -18.68 -13.04
CA ARG A 26 0.92 -18.90 -12.06
C ARG A 26 0.65 -18.07 -10.81
N LEU A 27 0.59 -18.74 -9.66
CA LEU A 27 0.53 -18.06 -8.37
C LEU A 27 1.90 -17.43 -8.07
N ILE A 28 1.92 -16.11 -7.89
CA ILE A 28 3.12 -15.35 -7.52
C ILE A 28 3.26 -15.31 -6.00
N GLU A 29 2.19 -14.92 -5.31
CA GLU A 29 2.20 -14.84 -3.86
C GLU A 29 0.78 -14.88 -3.28
N ARG A 30 0.66 -15.54 -2.13
CA ARG A 30 -0.56 -15.52 -1.32
C ARG A 30 -0.46 -14.43 -0.27
N ARG A 31 -0.95 -13.26 -0.60
CA ARG A 31 -1.13 -12.08 0.26
C ARG A 31 -2.13 -11.15 -0.36
N GLN A 32 -2.55 -10.16 0.39
CA GLN A 32 -3.48 -9.17 -0.12
C GLN A 32 -2.77 -8.17 -1.02
N PHE A 33 -3.17 -8.14 -2.28
CA PHE A 33 -2.79 -7.14 -3.27
C PHE A 33 -4.06 -6.51 -3.82
N LEU A 34 -4.04 -5.22 -4.08
CA LEU A 34 -5.21 -4.49 -4.57
C LEU A 34 -5.00 -3.76 -5.89
N ASP A 35 -3.78 -3.50 -6.25
CA ASP A 35 -3.48 -2.76 -7.47
C ASP A 35 -2.28 -3.35 -8.18
N VAL A 36 -2.38 -3.50 -9.49
CA VAL A 36 -1.27 -3.87 -10.37
C VAL A 36 -1.23 -2.87 -11.49
N THR A 37 -0.12 -2.16 -11.61
CA THR A 37 0.08 -1.12 -12.62
C THR A 37 1.50 -1.17 -13.17
N GLY A 38 1.77 -0.30 -14.13
CA GLY A 38 3.09 -0.10 -14.69
C GLY A 38 3.18 1.26 -15.37
N PRO A 39 4.28 1.59 -16.02
CA PRO A 39 4.34 2.73 -16.91
C PRO A 39 3.24 2.63 -17.97
N GLY A 40 2.42 3.68 -18.12
CA GLY A 40 1.24 3.65 -18.99
C GLY A 40 -0.06 3.22 -18.31
N GLY A 41 -0.08 3.05 -16.99
CA GLY A 41 -1.28 2.83 -16.20
C GLY A 41 -1.68 1.37 -16.04
N ILE A 42 -2.96 1.11 -15.81
CA ILE A 42 -3.49 -0.23 -15.50
C ILE A 42 -3.25 -1.24 -16.63
N LEU A 43 -3.33 -0.79 -17.86
CA LEU A 43 -3.08 -1.66 -19.00
C LEU A 43 -1.59 -1.91 -19.25
N GLY A 44 -0.75 -1.10 -18.60
CA GLY A 44 0.69 -1.12 -18.83
C GLY A 44 1.08 -0.70 -20.25
N PRO A 45 2.36 -0.50 -20.51
CA PRO A 45 2.86 -0.35 -21.86
C PRO A 45 2.84 -1.71 -22.59
N PRO A 46 2.70 -1.73 -23.91
CA PRO A 46 2.79 -2.95 -24.71
C PRO A 46 4.21 -3.52 -24.81
N ASP A 47 5.05 -3.21 -23.86
CA ASP A 47 6.43 -3.66 -23.76
C ASP A 47 6.56 -4.71 -22.66
N LYS A 48 6.91 -5.93 -23.07
CA LYS A 48 7.09 -7.07 -22.16
C LYS A 48 8.22 -6.88 -21.15
N ASP A 49 9.15 -5.97 -21.44
CA ASP A 49 10.32 -5.69 -20.59
C ASP A 49 10.06 -4.51 -19.63
N ALA A 50 8.92 -3.83 -19.77
CA ALA A 50 8.51 -2.79 -18.84
C ALA A 50 8.20 -3.36 -17.45
N PRO A 51 8.53 -2.62 -16.39
CA PRO A 51 8.22 -3.08 -15.05
C PRO A 51 6.71 -3.10 -14.79
N LEU A 52 6.28 -4.03 -13.94
CA LEU A 52 4.96 -4.00 -13.32
C LEU A 52 5.13 -3.84 -11.81
N TRP A 53 4.19 -3.12 -11.21
CA TRP A 53 4.16 -2.86 -9.78
C TRP A 53 2.84 -3.35 -9.20
N ALA A 54 2.92 -4.20 -8.18
CA ALA A 54 1.75 -4.59 -7.42
C ALA A 54 1.91 -4.13 -5.97
N ILE A 55 0.86 -3.50 -5.44
CA ILE A 55 0.85 -3.03 -4.06
C ILE A 55 -0.17 -3.77 -3.22
N GLY A 56 0.24 -4.04 -2.01
CA GLY A 56 -0.54 -4.75 -1.02
C GLY A 56 0.05 -4.55 0.37
N TRP A 57 -0.32 -5.42 1.29
CA TRP A 57 0.16 -5.37 2.66
C TRP A 57 0.02 -6.70 3.37
N ASP A 58 0.70 -6.80 4.48
CA ASP A 58 0.48 -7.81 5.51
C ASP A 58 0.55 -7.17 6.90
N LYS A 59 0.52 -7.97 7.95
CA LYS A 59 0.59 -7.48 9.34
C LYS A 59 1.86 -6.68 9.67
N ARG A 60 2.90 -6.80 8.85
CA ARG A 60 4.22 -6.22 9.13
C ARG A 60 4.41 -4.86 8.48
N SER A 61 3.91 -4.69 7.26
CA SER A 61 4.23 -3.52 6.43
C SER A 61 3.43 -3.49 5.14
N LEU A 62 3.60 -2.44 4.37
CA LEU A 62 3.24 -2.44 2.96
C LEU A 62 4.13 -3.40 2.19
N LEU A 63 3.58 -3.94 1.11
CA LEU A 63 4.26 -4.80 0.16
C LEU A 63 4.26 -4.10 -1.21
N LEU A 64 5.43 -3.93 -1.76
CA LEU A 64 5.62 -3.52 -3.15
C LEU A 64 6.27 -4.69 -3.89
N LYS A 65 5.54 -5.30 -4.79
CA LYS A 65 6.08 -6.29 -5.72
C LYS A 65 6.46 -5.60 -7.00
N VAL A 66 7.64 -5.87 -7.46
CA VAL A 66 8.18 -5.32 -8.71
C VAL A 66 8.51 -6.46 -9.65
N CYS A 67 7.80 -6.54 -10.75
CA CYS A 67 8.18 -7.42 -11.85
C CYS A 67 9.20 -6.71 -12.74
N SER A 68 10.35 -7.28 -12.87
CA SER A 68 11.40 -6.81 -13.76
C SER A 68 11.97 -7.98 -14.52
N GLN A 69 12.02 -7.87 -15.85
CA GLN A 69 12.51 -8.95 -16.72
C GLN A 69 11.83 -10.31 -16.44
N GLY A 70 10.52 -10.28 -16.21
CA GLY A 70 9.72 -11.48 -15.95
C GLY A 70 9.90 -12.10 -14.55
N LYS A 71 10.60 -11.42 -13.65
CA LYS A 71 10.80 -11.88 -12.26
C LYS A 71 10.19 -10.90 -11.27
N TRP A 72 9.47 -11.44 -10.30
CA TRP A 72 8.87 -10.69 -9.21
C TRP A 72 9.82 -10.59 -8.02
N HIS A 73 10.04 -9.37 -7.56
CA HIS A 73 10.84 -9.03 -6.39
C HIS A 73 9.93 -8.40 -5.33
N THR A 74 10.20 -8.67 -4.07
CA THR A 74 9.45 -8.13 -2.94
C THR A 74 10.25 -7.05 -2.25
N TYR A 75 9.59 -5.93 -1.99
CA TYR A 75 10.07 -4.86 -1.12
C TYR A 75 9.02 -4.58 -0.06
N ARG A 76 9.45 -4.14 1.10
CA ARG A 76 8.59 -3.68 2.18
C ARG A 76 8.73 -2.19 2.36
N MET A 77 7.68 -1.54 2.86
CA MET A 77 7.64 -0.11 3.08
C MET A 77 6.87 0.21 4.37
N PRO A 78 7.13 1.38 4.97
CA PRO A 78 6.34 1.82 6.11
C PRO A 78 4.86 1.96 5.77
N ILE A 79 4.03 1.61 6.74
CA ILE A 79 2.59 1.82 6.75
C ILE A 79 2.28 2.98 7.71
N HIS A 80 1.27 3.79 7.41
CA HIS A 80 0.87 4.85 8.33
C HIS A 80 -0.31 4.45 9.20
N ASP A 81 -1.31 3.81 8.63
CA ASP A 81 -2.58 3.54 9.28
C ASP A 81 -2.90 2.04 9.33
N TYR A 82 -3.63 1.63 10.35
CA TYR A 82 -4.14 0.28 10.55
C TYR A 82 -5.60 0.12 10.16
N SER A 83 -6.18 1.09 9.52
CA SER A 83 -7.61 1.15 9.30
C SER A 83 -8.18 -0.08 8.58
N TYR A 84 -7.37 -0.83 7.88
CA TYR A 84 -7.75 -2.06 7.19
C TYR A 84 -7.63 -3.34 8.04
N THR A 85 -7.02 -3.28 9.22
CA THR A 85 -6.85 -4.47 10.08
C THR A 85 -8.05 -4.75 10.98
N GLY A 86 -9.05 -3.92 10.93
CA GLY A 86 -10.24 -4.03 11.76
C GLY A 86 -11.52 -4.09 10.95
N SER A 87 -12.59 -3.63 11.56
CA SER A 87 -13.92 -3.53 10.96
C SER A 87 -14.04 -2.49 9.84
N HIS A 88 -12.97 -1.80 9.53
CA HIS A 88 -12.96 -0.75 8.52
C HIS A 88 -12.84 -1.27 7.08
N GLY A 89 -12.21 -2.40 6.91
CA GLY A 89 -12.15 -3.14 5.67
C GLY A 89 -12.00 -2.27 4.42
N TRP A 90 -12.92 -2.42 3.52
CA TRP A 90 -12.94 -1.77 2.21
C TRP A 90 -13.33 -0.28 2.21
N HIS A 91 -13.74 0.28 3.34
CA HIS A 91 -14.04 1.72 3.46
C HIS A 91 -12.80 2.59 3.58
N THR A 92 -11.66 1.98 3.80
CA THR A 92 -10.42 2.70 3.81
C THR A 92 -9.95 2.95 2.40
N GLU A 93 -9.01 3.84 2.26
CA GLU A 93 -8.49 4.19 0.96
C GLU A 93 -8.06 2.97 0.15
N TRP A 94 -8.23 3.09 -1.13
CA TRP A 94 -7.83 2.06 -2.05
C TRP A 94 -6.39 2.32 -2.51
N PRO A 95 -5.45 1.41 -2.23
CA PRO A 95 -4.07 1.55 -2.69
C PRO A 95 -4.00 1.73 -4.20
N ARG A 96 -3.22 2.72 -4.63
CA ARG A 96 -3.06 3.02 -6.05
C ARG A 96 -1.68 3.55 -6.36
N ILE A 97 -1.19 3.22 -7.55
CA ILE A 97 -0.09 3.90 -8.22
C ILE A 97 -0.64 4.45 -9.52
N ARG A 98 -0.60 5.76 -9.68
CA ARG A 98 -1.11 6.42 -10.89
C ARG A 98 -0.17 7.49 -11.37
N GLU A 99 -0.07 7.60 -12.70
CA GLU A 99 0.53 8.76 -13.31
C GLU A 99 -0.37 9.98 -13.10
N VAL A 100 0.25 11.08 -12.72
CA VAL A 100 -0.40 12.36 -12.49
C VAL A 100 0.32 13.46 -13.29
N ALA A 101 -0.14 14.69 -13.19
CA ALA A 101 0.37 15.79 -13.99
C ALA A 101 1.90 15.85 -14.10
N GLY A 102 2.38 16.04 -15.32
CA GLY A 102 3.81 16.21 -15.62
C GLY A 102 4.62 14.91 -15.63
N GLY A 103 4.00 13.77 -15.85
CA GLY A 103 4.68 12.47 -15.93
C GLY A 103 5.19 11.96 -14.59
N ARG A 104 4.69 12.51 -13.50
CA ARG A 104 4.97 12.03 -12.13
C ARG A 104 4.01 10.91 -11.77
N PHE A 105 4.47 10.02 -10.93
CA PHE A 105 3.63 8.98 -10.36
C PHE A 105 3.40 9.25 -8.88
N LEU A 106 2.17 9.12 -8.45
CA LEU A 106 1.79 9.17 -7.06
C LEU A 106 1.37 7.77 -6.62
N MET A 107 1.90 7.34 -5.49
CA MET A 107 1.44 6.15 -4.79
C MET A 107 0.72 6.58 -3.52
N ASN A 108 -0.46 6.03 -3.30
CA ASN A 108 -1.25 6.25 -2.10
C ASN A 108 -1.59 4.91 -1.47
N LEU A 109 -1.33 4.76 -0.18
CA LEU A 109 -1.64 3.56 0.57
C LEU A 109 -1.76 3.86 2.07
N HIS A 110 -2.95 3.59 2.64
CA HIS A 110 -3.23 3.68 4.07
C HIS A 110 -2.76 5.00 4.71
N GLY A 111 -3.18 6.11 4.14
CA GLY A 111 -2.81 7.44 4.60
C GLY A 111 -1.39 7.88 4.23
N GLY A 112 -0.59 7.02 3.65
CA GLY A 112 0.74 7.33 3.16
C GLY A 112 0.72 7.74 1.69
N TRP A 113 1.34 8.86 1.38
CA TRP A 113 1.45 9.44 0.04
C TRP A 113 2.90 9.50 -0.36
N PHE A 114 3.24 8.91 -1.50
CA PHE A 114 4.62 8.74 -1.94
C PHE A 114 4.82 9.27 -3.35
N ASP A 115 5.93 9.98 -3.55
CA ASP A 115 6.51 10.23 -4.86
C ASP A 115 7.08 8.91 -5.37
N PHE A 116 6.48 8.40 -6.43
CA PHE A 116 6.84 7.09 -6.97
C PHE A 116 7.63 7.27 -8.27
N PRO A 117 8.83 6.70 -8.37
CA PRO A 117 9.62 6.83 -9.59
C PRO A 117 9.04 5.95 -10.70
N GLY A 118 8.56 6.58 -11.78
CA GLY A 118 7.94 5.90 -12.91
C GLY A 118 8.83 4.93 -13.69
N GLN A 119 10.11 4.85 -13.32
CA GLN A 119 11.08 3.90 -13.87
C GLN A 119 11.58 2.89 -12.82
N LEU A 120 10.84 2.73 -11.73
CA LEU A 120 11.21 1.82 -10.66
C LEU A 120 11.29 0.39 -11.16
N THR A 121 12.45 -0.22 -10.98
CA THR A 121 12.71 -1.63 -11.30
C THR A 121 13.39 -2.32 -10.13
N ALA A 122 13.48 -3.64 -10.18
CA ALA A 122 14.24 -4.38 -9.16
C ALA A 122 15.70 -3.92 -9.13
N GLY A 123 16.21 -3.63 -7.94
CA GLY A 123 17.55 -3.07 -7.73
C GLY A 123 17.73 -1.59 -8.12
N LYS A 124 16.67 -0.91 -8.58
CA LYS A 124 16.64 0.54 -8.86
C LYS A 124 15.41 1.17 -8.23
N THR A 125 15.36 1.18 -6.92
CA THR A 125 14.25 1.70 -6.12
C THR A 125 14.46 3.14 -5.66
N GLY A 126 15.58 3.75 -6.01
CA GLY A 126 15.90 5.12 -5.66
C GLY A 126 14.86 6.12 -6.16
N GLY A 127 14.57 7.14 -5.34
CA GLY A 127 13.57 8.15 -5.64
C GLY A 127 12.19 7.88 -5.06
N LEU A 128 11.89 6.67 -4.63
CA LEU A 128 10.67 6.38 -3.88
C LEU A 128 10.76 7.01 -2.48
N LYS A 129 9.93 8.00 -2.22
CA LYS A 129 9.99 8.75 -0.96
C LYS A 129 8.60 9.21 -0.52
N PRO A 130 8.34 9.27 0.80
CA PRO A 130 7.10 9.79 1.32
C PRO A 130 6.98 11.29 1.05
N ILE A 131 5.79 11.74 0.70
CA ILE A 131 5.43 13.15 0.52
C ILE A 131 4.71 13.65 1.77
N ALA A 132 3.69 12.92 2.19
CA ALA A 132 2.81 13.30 3.29
C ALA A 132 2.17 12.08 3.93
N THR A 133 1.61 12.27 5.11
CA THR A 133 0.58 11.40 5.66
C THR A 133 -0.69 12.19 5.86
N TYR A 134 -1.78 11.68 5.30
CA TYR A 134 -3.09 12.32 5.38
C TYR A 134 -4.19 11.27 5.31
N LEU A 135 -4.98 11.16 6.36
CA LEU A 135 -6.05 10.18 6.50
C LEU A 135 -7.31 10.59 5.72
N LYS A 136 -7.13 10.81 4.43
CA LYS A 136 -8.26 11.04 3.54
C LYS A 136 -8.59 9.74 2.83
N ILE A 137 -9.84 9.33 2.96
CA ILE A 137 -10.32 8.13 2.26
C ILE A 137 -10.44 8.46 0.78
N THR A 138 -9.63 7.79 -0.02
CA THR A 138 -9.61 7.98 -1.47
C THR A 138 -9.87 6.67 -2.19
N GLY A 139 -10.67 6.71 -3.22
CA GLY A 139 -10.88 5.60 -4.13
C GLY A 139 -9.78 5.52 -5.18
N ASP A 140 -9.95 6.25 -6.24
CA ASP A 140 -8.95 6.38 -7.31
C ASP A 140 -8.67 7.86 -7.60
N PHE A 141 -7.66 8.13 -8.40
CA PHE A 141 -7.30 9.50 -8.76
C PHE A 141 -6.67 9.57 -10.15
N CYS A 142 -6.72 10.74 -10.74
CA CYS A 142 -6.14 11.00 -12.04
C CYS A 142 -5.68 12.45 -12.18
N ASP A 143 -4.98 12.75 -13.27
CA ASP A 143 -4.79 14.13 -13.71
C ASP A 143 -6.06 14.68 -14.37
N TRP A 144 -6.39 15.90 -14.03
CA TRP A 144 -7.46 16.64 -14.66
C TRP A 144 -7.05 18.10 -14.84
N ASN A 145 -6.72 18.45 -16.06
CA ASN A 145 -6.39 19.83 -16.43
C ASN A 145 -5.33 20.49 -15.52
N GLY A 146 -4.25 19.76 -15.27
CA GLY A 146 -3.13 20.20 -14.44
C GLY A 146 -3.37 20.20 -12.94
N ARG A 147 -4.41 19.48 -12.50
CA ARG A 147 -4.69 19.18 -11.09
C ARG A 147 -4.84 17.68 -10.90
N MET A 148 -4.56 17.23 -9.73
CA MET A 148 -4.95 15.88 -9.31
C MET A 148 -6.39 15.92 -8.80
N VAL A 149 -7.18 14.96 -9.24
CA VAL A 149 -8.55 14.76 -8.79
C VAL A 149 -8.65 13.43 -8.12
N PHE A 150 -9.07 13.44 -6.89
CA PHE A 150 -9.29 12.24 -6.07
C PHE A 150 -10.77 12.02 -5.87
N ALA A 151 -11.22 10.81 -6.15
CA ALA A 151 -12.53 10.35 -5.70
C ALA A 151 -12.44 10.10 -4.19
N CYS A 152 -13.19 10.84 -3.40
CA CYS A 152 -13.08 10.88 -1.95
C CYS A 152 -14.36 10.50 -1.25
N ASP A 153 -14.23 10.20 0.02
CA ASP A 153 -15.32 9.95 0.94
C ASP A 153 -15.19 10.80 2.20
N ASP A 154 -15.19 12.13 2.01
CA ASP A 154 -15.07 13.08 3.12
C ASP A 154 -16.29 13.11 4.02
N THR A 155 -17.41 12.63 3.52
CA THR A 155 -18.69 12.59 4.23
C THR A 155 -18.97 11.25 4.89
N ALA A 156 -18.09 10.27 4.71
CA ALA A 156 -18.19 8.98 5.36
C ALA A 156 -18.15 9.17 6.88
N LYS A 157 -19.30 9.22 7.46
CA LYS A 157 -19.43 9.10 8.90
C LYS A 157 -19.42 7.63 9.23
N SER A 158 -18.33 7.15 9.79
CA SER A 158 -18.12 5.75 10.02
C SER A 158 -19.02 5.19 11.11
N GLY A 159 -20.24 4.84 10.75
CA GLY A 159 -21.01 3.88 11.55
C GLY A 159 -20.31 2.50 11.63
N PHE A 160 -19.50 2.18 10.67
CA PHE A 160 -18.67 0.98 10.64
C PHE A 160 -17.55 0.99 11.68
N SER A 161 -16.89 2.10 11.90
CA SER A 161 -15.81 2.22 12.89
C SER A 161 -16.31 2.06 14.33
N ALA A 162 -17.59 2.17 14.57
CA ALA A 162 -18.17 2.02 15.92
C ALA A 162 -18.57 0.59 16.25
N GLY A 163 -18.27 -0.40 15.41
CA GLY A 163 -18.69 -1.80 15.65
C GLY A 163 -20.21 -2.00 15.70
N LYS A 164 -20.97 -1.03 15.24
CA LYS A 164 -22.44 -1.05 15.24
C LYS A 164 -22.98 -1.52 13.90
N ILE A 165 -22.44 -2.62 13.43
CA ILE A 165 -22.99 -3.31 12.26
C ILE A 165 -24.35 -3.90 12.68
N GLY A 166 -25.39 -3.45 12.08
CA GLY A 166 -26.76 -3.93 12.39
C GLY A 166 -27.80 -2.83 12.46
N LEU A 167 -27.39 -1.60 12.35
CA LEU A 167 -28.30 -0.46 12.29
C LEU A 167 -28.38 0.03 10.83
N SER A 168 -29.05 -0.75 9.98
CA SER A 168 -29.17 -0.45 8.55
C SER A 168 -29.67 0.97 8.26
N ASP A 169 -30.60 1.46 9.04
CA ASP A 169 -31.18 2.77 8.85
C ASP A 169 -30.22 3.90 9.27
N THR A 170 -29.41 3.63 10.28
CA THR A 170 -28.40 4.57 10.74
C THR A 170 -27.21 4.61 9.78
N LEU A 171 -26.86 3.51 9.17
CA LEU A 171 -25.82 3.44 8.15
C LEU A 171 -26.21 4.25 6.92
N ASN A 172 -27.41 4.08 6.43
CA ASN A 172 -27.91 4.80 5.25
C ASN A 172 -28.04 6.32 5.47
N SER A 173 -28.25 6.74 6.71
CA SER A 173 -28.41 8.16 7.04
C SER A 173 -27.14 8.85 7.49
N LEU A 174 -26.14 8.10 7.95
CA LEU A 174 -24.91 8.65 8.53
C LEU A 174 -23.69 8.51 7.66
N ASN A 175 -23.73 7.60 6.71
CA ASN A 175 -22.60 7.32 5.85
C ASN A 175 -22.79 8.01 4.51
N GLY A 176 -21.84 8.83 4.13
CA GLY A 176 -21.65 9.15 2.75
C GLY A 176 -21.37 7.86 1.98
N GLN A 177 -21.60 7.88 0.71
CA GLN A 177 -21.20 6.81 -0.19
C GLN A 177 -19.71 6.95 -0.47
N SER A 178 -19.00 5.83 -0.57
CA SER A 178 -17.61 5.85 -1.01
C SER A 178 -17.48 6.61 -2.31
N CYS A 179 -16.47 7.47 -2.39
CA CYS A 179 -16.23 8.33 -3.54
C CYS A 179 -17.38 9.29 -3.86
N SER A 180 -18.08 9.75 -2.83
CA SER A 180 -19.25 10.63 -2.98
C SER A 180 -18.91 12.07 -3.38
N ASN A 181 -17.66 12.46 -3.27
CA ASN A 181 -17.17 13.78 -3.64
C ASN A 181 -15.78 13.73 -4.27
N PHE A 182 -15.36 14.85 -4.82
CA PHE A 182 -14.06 15.00 -5.43
C PHE A 182 -13.21 16.00 -4.64
N TRP A 183 -11.94 15.62 -4.45
CA TRP A 183 -10.94 16.53 -3.95
C TRP A 183 -9.96 16.91 -5.07
N PHE A 184 -9.86 18.21 -5.32
CA PHE A 184 -8.96 18.79 -6.29
C PHE A 184 -7.76 19.39 -5.58
N THR A 185 -6.57 18.96 -5.94
CA THR A 185 -5.33 19.48 -5.34
C THR A 185 -4.24 19.58 -6.39
N ARG A 186 -3.09 20.10 -5.99
CA ARG A 186 -1.88 20.15 -6.80
C ARG A 186 -0.78 19.35 -6.14
N TRP A 187 0.19 18.94 -6.93
CA TRP A 187 1.35 18.21 -6.41
C TRP A 187 2.03 18.97 -5.27
N ASP A 188 2.26 20.28 -5.47
CA ASP A 188 3.00 21.10 -4.53
C ASP A 188 2.24 21.36 -3.20
N ASP A 189 0.94 21.10 -3.18
CA ASP A 189 0.10 21.24 -2.00
C ASP A 189 0.11 19.98 -1.13
N LEU A 190 0.43 18.81 -1.70
CA LEU A 190 0.40 17.53 -0.98
C LEU A 190 1.29 17.54 0.29
N PRO A 191 2.53 18.06 0.27
CA PRO A 191 3.38 18.06 1.45
C PRO A 191 2.81 18.84 2.65
N GLN A 192 1.84 19.71 2.40
CA GLN A 192 1.19 20.50 3.45
C GLN A 192 0.08 19.72 4.16
N ALA A 193 -0.37 18.61 3.60
CA ALA A 193 -1.44 17.80 4.17
C ALA A 193 -1.04 17.13 5.48
N GLY A 194 0.25 16.84 5.68
CA GLY A 194 0.75 16.26 6.92
C GLY A 194 2.21 15.82 6.79
N ARG A 195 2.88 15.66 7.92
CA ARG A 195 4.28 15.20 7.92
C ARG A 195 4.32 13.71 7.58
N PRO A 196 5.26 13.26 6.75
CA PRO A 196 5.47 11.85 6.52
C PRO A 196 5.75 11.11 7.83
N ALA A 197 4.95 10.11 8.11
CA ALA A 197 5.12 9.20 9.22
C ALA A 197 4.79 7.77 8.76
N GLY A 198 5.33 6.80 9.46
CA GLY A 198 5.05 5.40 9.15
C GLY A 198 5.80 4.48 10.10
N TRP A 199 5.37 3.26 10.15
CA TRP A 199 5.94 2.19 10.95
C TRP A 199 5.86 0.88 10.18
N GLY A 200 6.43 -0.16 10.71
CA GLY A 200 6.39 -1.49 10.15
C GLY A 200 7.72 -2.19 10.33
N GLY A 201 7.82 -3.36 9.80
CA GLY A 201 9.03 -4.14 9.92
C GLY A 201 9.11 -5.27 8.93
N VAL A 202 10.25 -5.90 8.90
CA VAL A 202 10.49 -7.12 8.14
C VAL A 202 10.03 -8.36 8.91
N TRP A 203 10.02 -8.27 10.23
CA TRP A 203 9.49 -9.27 11.15
C TRP A 203 8.61 -8.60 12.21
N LEU A 204 7.53 -9.23 12.61
CA LEU A 204 6.63 -8.77 13.65
C LEU A 204 6.05 -9.99 14.40
N GLY A 205 6.76 -10.44 15.46
CA GLY A 205 6.43 -11.66 16.17
C GLY A 205 6.61 -12.93 15.34
N ASP A 206 7.44 -12.87 14.32
CA ASP A 206 7.72 -13.98 13.42
C ASP A 206 8.91 -14.82 13.89
N THR A 207 9.01 -16.01 13.36
CA THR A 207 10.21 -16.85 13.50
C THR A 207 11.14 -16.56 12.32
N ALA A 208 12.23 -15.84 12.61
CA ALA A 208 13.29 -15.63 11.63
C ALA A 208 14.28 -16.81 11.65
N LYS A 209 14.80 -17.18 10.50
CA LYS A 209 15.81 -18.21 10.39
C LYS A 209 17.21 -17.58 10.34
N ALA A 210 18.16 -18.28 10.95
CA ALA A 210 19.55 -17.82 10.94
C ALA A 210 20.11 -17.82 9.51
N ASN A 211 20.86 -16.77 9.19
CA ASN A 211 21.49 -16.57 7.88
C ASN A 211 20.53 -16.46 6.69
N GLU A 212 19.24 -16.25 6.94
CA GLU A 212 18.28 -15.88 5.89
C GLU A 212 18.01 -14.38 5.99
N PRO A 213 18.32 -13.58 4.94
CA PRO A 213 18.00 -12.16 4.94
C PRO A 213 16.49 -11.95 4.90
N SER A 214 16.04 -10.83 5.44
CA SER A 214 14.66 -10.39 5.30
C SER A 214 14.41 -9.83 3.89
N ASP A 215 13.14 -9.57 3.57
CA ASP A 215 12.82 -8.70 2.43
C ASP A 215 13.46 -7.32 2.63
N PRO A 216 13.97 -6.67 1.57
CA PRO A 216 14.44 -5.29 1.65
C PRO A 216 13.34 -4.33 2.11
N TYR A 217 13.69 -3.39 2.98
CA TYR A 217 12.75 -2.41 3.54
C TYR A 217 13.08 -1.00 3.07
N LEU A 218 12.20 -0.42 2.25
CA LEU A 218 12.39 0.91 1.66
C LEU A 218 11.86 1.98 2.61
N PHE A 219 12.73 2.75 3.23
CA PHE A 219 12.37 3.78 4.21
C PHE A 219 13.11 5.12 4.01
N THR A 220 13.56 5.36 2.79
CA THR A 220 14.20 6.62 2.41
C THR A 220 13.21 7.79 2.52
N GLY A 221 13.70 8.98 2.80
CA GLY A 221 12.91 10.22 2.80
C GLY A 221 12.27 10.59 4.14
N TYR A 222 12.28 9.73 5.14
CA TYR A 222 11.87 10.09 6.50
C TYR A 222 13.01 10.83 7.22
N SER A 223 12.67 11.93 7.87
CA SER A 223 13.66 12.77 8.58
C SER A 223 14.21 12.12 9.86
N GLN A 224 13.42 11.29 10.50
CA GLN A 224 13.79 10.54 11.68
C GLN A 224 13.44 9.07 11.49
N LYS A 225 14.34 8.20 11.93
CA LYS A 225 14.17 6.76 11.81
C LYS A 225 14.57 6.11 13.11
N MET A 226 13.80 5.13 13.54
CA MET A 226 14.08 4.31 14.72
C MET A 226 13.91 2.84 14.34
N LEU A 227 14.90 2.03 14.69
CA LEU A 227 14.85 0.58 14.57
C LEU A 227 14.75 -0.02 15.97
N HIS A 228 13.75 -0.85 16.19
CA HIS A 228 13.60 -1.65 17.39
C HIS A 228 13.76 -3.13 17.06
N LEU A 229 14.68 -3.78 17.74
CA LEU A 229 14.94 -5.22 17.61
C LEU A 229 14.72 -5.88 18.95
N SER A 230 14.01 -6.99 18.95
CA SER A 230 13.83 -7.85 20.12
C SER A 230 13.64 -9.30 19.71
N HIS A 231 13.96 -10.22 20.59
CA HIS A 231 13.72 -11.65 20.42
C HIS A 231 13.28 -12.29 21.73
N LYS A 232 12.65 -13.45 21.64
CA LYS A 232 12.17 -14.23 22.80
C LYS A 232 13.04 -15.46 23.10
N GLY A 233 14.14 -15.62 22.38
CA GLY A 233 15.05 -16.75 22.61
C GLY A 233 15.87 -16.56 23.86
N GLU A 234 16.29 -17.68 24.49
CA GLU A 234 17.14 -17.69 25.70
C GLU A 234 18.62 -17.42 25.41
N LYS A 235 19.03 -17.55 24.15
CA LYS A 235 20.42 -17.37 23.73
C LYS A 235 20.59 -15.99 23.06
N ASP A 236 21.78 -15.44 23.15
CA ASP A 236 22.14 -14.23 22.45
C ASP A 236 21.96 -14.37 20.94
N VAL A 237 21.41 -13.34 20.34
CA VAL A 237 21.17 -13.26 18.89
C VAL A 237 21.88 -12.03 18.34
N THR A 238 22.62 -12.23 17.28
CA THR A 238 23.24 -11.13 16.52
C THR A 238 22.38 -10.80 15.33
N PHE A 239 21.98 -9.53 15.22
CA PHE A 239 21.32 -8.99 14.05
C PHE A 239 22.34 -8.26 13.17
N THR A 240 22.40 -8.62 11.91
CA THR A 240 23.20 -7.89 10.92
C THR A 240 22.27 -6.94 10.16
N TYR A 241 22.65 -5.69 10.08
CA TYR A 241 21.92 -4.65 9.36
C TYR A 241 22.73 -4.21 8.15
N GLU A 242 22.15 -4.38 6.96
CA GLU A 242 22.75 -3.99 5.69
C GLU A 242 21.97 -2.80 5.11
N MET A 243 22.67 -1.81 4.62
CA MET A 243 22.11 -0.63 3.94
C MET A 243 22.73 -0.47 2.58
N ASP A 244 21.89 -0.21 1.58
CA ASP A 244 22.26 0.24 0.25
C ASP A 244 22.31 1.77 0.16
#